data_def85394c00eef1eda7cb7c07c05847e
#
_entry.id   def85394c00eef1eda7cb7c07c05847e
#
_cell.length_a   1.000
_cell.length_b   1.000
_cell.length_c   1.000
_cell.angle_alpha   90.00
_cell.angle_beta   90.00
_cell.angle_gamma   90.00
#
_symmetry.space_group_name_H-M   'P 1'
#
loop_
_entity.id
_entity.type
_entity.pdbx_description
1 polymer ?
#
loop_
_entity_poly.entity_id
_entity_poly.type
_entity_poly.pdbx_seq_one_letter_code
_entity_poly.pdbx_strand_id
1 'polypeptide(L)'
;VRSRPAGLAALVAVALLGGCSSGDDAVDVNNGGQFRYVTATPDAEVIPDTGRASAPEFSGTLLSGETFSSTELAGDIAVLNFWGSWCPPCRVETPEFQEVYDEVRDDGVQFLGLNVKETDQQFADAFVADEGITFPSLYDPKGRVALAFRDYPADRIPSTIVLDGQSRVAAVYTGEVRQDDLRAVLAQLMAEA
;
A
#
# COMPACT_ATOMS: atom_id res chain seq x y z
N VAL A 1 62.28 -63.40 -0.86
CA VAL A 1 61.52 -63.85 0.26
C VAL A 1 61.37 -62.73 1.31
N ARG A 2 60.40 -61.90 1.28
CA ARG A 2 59.90 -61.10 2.43
C ARG A 2 58.55 -60.48 2.06
N SER A 3 57.51 -61.05 2.56
CA SER A 3 56.12 -60.56 2.58
C SER A 3 56.03 -59.29 3.41
N ARG A 4 55.36 -58.27 2.87
CA ARG A 4 54.90 -57.09 3.57
C ARG A 4 53.41 -57.14 3.60
N PRO A 5 52.75 -56.94 4.77
CA PRO A 5 51.34 -56.86 4.86
C PRO A 5 50.84 -55.46 4.42
N ALA A 6 50.00 -55.44 3.42
CA ALA A 6 49.13 -54.30 3.11
C ALA A 6 47.87 -54.45 3.94
N GLY A 7 47.46 -53.43 4.64
CA GLY A 7 46.14 -53.40 5.30
C GLY A 7 46.15 -52.52 6.52
N LEU A 8 45.57 -51.43 6.45
CA LEU A 8 44.88 -50.57 7.46
C LEU A 8 45.11 -49.07 7.17
N ALA A 9 44.51 -48.56 6.14
CA ALA A 9 44.37 -47.09 5.98
C ALA A 9 43.17 -46.74 5.08
N ALA A 10 41.98 -47.17 5.43
CA ALA A 10 40.76 -46.82 4.66
C ALA A 10 39.50 -46.83 5.53
N LEU A 11 39.47 -46.11 6.66
CA LEU A 11 38.28 -46.03 7.51
C LEU A 11 38.22 -44.78 8.41
N VAL A 12 38.66 -43.60 7.94
CA VAL A 12 38.55 -42.34 8.71
C VAL A 12 38.10 -41.16 7.85
N ALA A 13 37.43 -41.33 6.75
CA ALA A 13 37.03 -40.23 5.85
C ALA A 13 35.52 -40.11 5.57
N VAL A 14 34.62 -40.58 6.46
CA VAL A 14 33.15 -40.48 6.24
C VAL A 14 32.40 -39.80 7.38
N ALA A 15 33.04 -39.15 8.33
CA ALA A 15 32.36 -38.59 9.50
C ALA A 15 32.37 -37.05 9.59
N LEU A 16 32.49 -36.31 8.46
CA LEU A 16 32.49 -34.84 8.47
C LEU A 16 31.44 -34.17 7.54
N LEU A 17 30.41 -34.88 7.11
CA LEU A 17 29.34 -34.31 6.26
C LEU A 17 27.94 -34.31 6.96
N GLY A 18 27.89 -34.36 8.26
CA GLY A 18 26.65 -34.34 9.04
C GLY A 18 26.53 -33.14 9.96
N GLY A 19 26.77 -31.94 9.45
CA GLY A 19 26.70 -30.70 10.22
C GLY A 19 25.83 -29.63 9.60
N CYS A 20 24.65 -29.96 9.08
CA CYS A 20 23.58 -28.99 8.94
C CYS A 20 22.66 -29.10 10.15
N SER A 21 23.02 -28.42 11.24
CA SER A 21 22.10 -28.17 12.32
C SER A 21 21.01 -27.28 11.79
N SER A 22 19.79 -27.79 11.72
CA SER A 22 18.58 -26.99 11.71
C SER A 22 18.51 -26.26 13.05
N GLY A 23 19.19 -25.11 13.15
CA GLY A 23 18.96 -24.17 14.23
C GLY A 23 17.59 -23.55 14.04
N ASP A 24 16.84 -23.36 15.10
CA ASP A 24 15.54 -22.67 15.13
C ASP A 24 15.61 -21.21 14.65
N ASP A 25 16.80 -20.72 14.28
CA ASP A 25 17.08 -19.42 13.67
C ASP A 25 17.28 -19.48 12.14
N ALA A 26 17.04 -20.61 11.48
CA ALA A 26 17.02 -20.67 10.04
C ALA A 26 15.79 -19.89 9.55
N VAL A 27 16.03 -18.72 8.94
CA VAL A 27 14.99 -17.98 8.22
C VAL A 27 14.37 -18.94 7.22
N ASP A 28 13.13 -19.36 7.49
CA ASP A 28 12.35 -20.19 6.58
C ASP A 28 12.07 -19.37 5.32
N VAL A 29 12.88 -19.51 4.30
CA VAL A 29 12.72 -18.80 3.03
C VAL A 29 11.43 -19.17 2.29
N ASN A 30 10.73 -20.22 2.72
CA ASN A 30 9.42 -20.61 2.18
C ASN A 30 8.27 -20.05 3.03
N ASN A 31 8.52 -19.65 4.28
CA ASN A 31 7.62 -18.94 5.17
C ASN A 31 8.24 -17.61 5.65
N GLY A 32 9.24 -17.12 4.95
CA GLY A 32 9.92 -15.87 5.23
C GLY A 32 8.91 -14.75 5.34
N GLY A 33 8.78 -14.23 6.56
CA GLY A 33 7.86 -13.25 7.09
C GLY A 33 6.83 -12.79 6.05
N GLN A 34 5.56 -13.01 6.26
CA GLN A 34 4.47 -12.77 5.31
C GLN A 34 4.52 -11.34 4.75
N PHE A 35 5.44 -11.08 3.82
CA PHE A 35 5.31 -9.95 2.91
C PHE A 35 4.15 -10.31 1.98
N ARG A 36 2.94 -10.04 2.41
CA ARG A 36 1.78 -10.04 1.54
C ARG A 36 1.89 -8.83 0.63
N TYR A 37 2.70 -8.93 -0.41
CA TYR A 37 2.62 -7.96 -1.48
C TYR A 37 1.27 -8.18 -2.17
N VAL A 38 0.32 -7.32 -1.86
CA VAL A 38 -0.98 -7.30 -2.53
C VAL A 38 -0.73 -6.63 -3.88
N THR A 39 -0.82 -7.40 -4.95
CA THR A 39 -0.85 -6.86 -6.30
C THR A 39 -2.09 -5.98 -6.45
N ALA A 40 -2.00 -4.95 -7.31
CA ALA A 40 -3.17 -4.14 -7.66
C ALA A 40 -4.36 -5.06 -8.00
N THR A 41 -5.52 -4.70 -7.48
CA THR A 41 -6.78 -5.38 -7.82
C THR A 41 -7.15 -4.98 -9.24
N PRO A 42 -7.32 -5.92 -10.19
CA PRO A 42 -7.77 -5.58 -11.53
C PRO A 42 -9.24 -5.17 -11.52
N ASP A 43 -9.59 -4.23 -12.40
CA ASP A 43 -10.96 -3.97 -12.87
C ASP A 43 -12.06 -3.96 -11.79
N ALA A 44 -12.01 -2.99 -10.87
CA ALA A 44 -13.06 -2.78 -9.86
C ALA A 44 -13.32 -3.97 -8.90
N GLU A 45 -12.35 -4.87 -8.74
CA GLU A 45 -12.47 -5.95 -7.76
C GLU A 45 -12.17 -5.46 -6.34
N VAL A 46 -12.96 -5.95 -5.38
CA VAL A 46 -12.77 -5.71 -3.95
C VAL A 46 -12.14 -6.95 -3.32
N ILE A 47 -11.13 -6.75 -2.45
CA ILE A 47 -10.56 -7.83 -1.66
C ILE A 47 -11.66 -8.42 -0.77
N PRO A 48 -11.90 -9.75 -0.81
CA PRO A 48 -12.90 -10.37 0.06
C PRO A 48 -12.67 -10.04 1.54
N ASP A 49 -13.73 -9.88 2.32
CA ASP A 49 -13.69 -9.48 3.72
C ASP A 49 -12.65 -10.25 4.55
N THR A 50 -12.57 -11.57 4.37
CA THR A 50 -11.60 -12.44 5.07
C THR A 50 -10.15 -12.24 4.64
N GLY A 51 -9.91 -11.53 3.54
CA GLY A 51 -8.59 -11.25 2.98
C GLY A 51 -8.05 -9.85 3.32
N ARG A 52 -8.90 -8.96 3.87
CA ARG A 52 -8.53 -7.57 4.17
C ARG A 52 -7.63 -7.50 5.39
N ALA A 53 -6.50 -6.80 5.27
CA ALA A 53 -5.60 -6.52 6.37
C ALA A 53 -5.83 -5.09 6.87
N SER A 54 -5.62 -4.85 8.17
CA SER A 54 -5.69 -3.50 8.74
C SER A 54 -4.68 -2.58 8.07
N ALA A 55 -5.12 -1.37 7.72
CA ALA A 55 -4.24 -0.31 7.26
C ALA A 55 -3.31 0.14 8.39
N PRO A 56 -2.07 0.54 8.08
CA PRO A 56 -1.20 1.17 9.09
C PRO A 56 -1.78 2.51 9.52
N GLU A 57 -1.61 2.85 10.80
CA GLU A 57 -1.91 4.19 11.29
C GLU A 57 -0.87 5.19 10.78
N PHE A 58 -1.31 6.38 10.42
CA PHE A 58 -0.46 7.47 10.00
C PHE A 58 -1.03 8.83 10.44
N SER A 59 -0.18 9.83 10.47
CA SER A 59 -0.58 11.20 10.73
C SER A 59 0.35 12.17 9.98
N GLY A 60 -0.10 13.39 9.80
CA GLY A 60 0.69 14.43 9.14
C GLY A 60 -0.01 15.78 9.15
N THR A 61 0.47 16.68 8.29
CA THR A 61 -0.10 18.01 8.12
C THR A 61 -0.79 18.08 6.76
N LEU A 62 -2.02 18.54 6.74
CA LEU A 62 -2.75 18.82 5.50
C LEU A 62 -2.14 20.02 4.76
N LEU A 63 -2.43 20.16 3.47
CA LEU A 63 -2.07 21.36 2.70
C LEU A 63 -2.67 22.64 3.34
N SER A 64 -3.81 22.51 4.01
CA SER A 64 -4.43 23.62 4.79
C SER A 64 -3.61 24.06 6.02
N GLY A 65 -2.63 23.26 6.44
CA GLY A 65 -1.82 23.49 7.66
C GLY A 65 -2.39 22.80 8.91
N GLU A 66 -3.54 22.18 8.84
CA GLU A 66 -4.15 21.44 9.95
C GLU A 66 -3.44 20.09 10.14
N THR A 67 -3.45 19.58 11.38
CA THR A 67 -2.99 18.22 11.66
C THR A 67 -4.09 17.22 11.33
N PHE A 68 -3.72 16.06 10.82
CA PHE A 68 -4.61 14.96 10.46
C PHE A 68 -4.07 13.65 11.02
N SER A 69 -4.99 12.79 11.47
CA SER A 69 -4.71 11.41 11.87
C SER A 69 -5.61 10.45 11.11
N SER A 70 -5.07 9.32 10.67
CA SER A 70 -5.85 8.26 10.00
C SER A 70 -6.98 7.70 10.86
N THR A 71 -6.95 7.93 12.18
CA THR A 71 -8.05 7.58 13.09
C THR A 71 -9.33 8.37 12.82
N GLU A 72 -9.23 9.51 12.13
CA GLU A 72 -10.37 10.33 11.72
C GLU A 72 -11.18 9.70 10.58
N LEU A 73 -10.59 8.71 9.89
CA LEU A 73 -11.26 7.93 8.84
C LEU A 73 -12.07 6.74 9.39
N ALA A 74 -11.92 6.44 10.69
CA ALA A 74 -12.54 5.26 11.27
C ALA A 74 -14.06 5.33 11.27
N GLY A 75 -14.71 4.30 10.78
CA GLY A 75 -16.17 4.22 10.65
C GLY A 75 -16.67 4.50 9.24
N ASP A 76 -15.87 5.18 8.41
CA ASP A 76 -16.20 5.50 7.04
C ASP A 76 -15.36 4.67 6.06
N ILE A 77 -15.84 4.53 4.82
CA ILE A 77 -15.03 4.07 3.70
C ILE A 77 -14.05 5.19 3.35
N ALA A 78 -12.77 4.87 3.13
CA ALA A 78 -11.78 5.90 2.83
C ALA A 78 -11.03 5.61 1.53
N VAL A 79 -10.94 6.62 0.66
CA VAL A 79 -10.12 6.59 -0.56
C VAL A 79 -8.82 7.35 -0.29
N LEU A 80 -7.71 6.64 -0.28
CA LEU A 80 -6.36 7.20 -0.11
C LEU A 80 -5.70 7.27 -1.48
N ASN A 81 -5.56 8.48 -2.03
CA ASN A 81 -4.94 8.70 -3.34
C ASN A 81 -3.53 9.30 -3.18
N PHE A 82 -2.50 8.55 -3.59
CA PHE A 82 -1.11 8.98 -3.59
C PHE A 82 -0.80 9.70 -4.90
N TRP A 83 -0.56 11.00 -4.84
CA TRP A 83 -0.45 11.88 -6.00
C TRP A 83 0.68 12.91 -5.89
N GLY A 84 0.97 13.60 -6.99
CA GLY A 84 1.88 14.74 -7.03
C GLY A 84 1.52 15.66 -8.19
N SER A 85 1.72 16.98 -8.05
CA SER A 85 1.46 17.95 -9.11
C SER A 85 2.34 17.75 -10.35
N TRP A 86 3.51 17.14 -10.15
CA TRP A 86 4.50 16.77 -11.16
C TRP A 86 4.14 15.53 -11.97
N CYS A 87 3.10 14.78 -11.57
CA CYS A 87 2.73 13.47 -12.12
C CYS A 87 1.64 13.64 -13.19
N PRO A 88 1.92 13.44 -14.49
CA PRO A 88 0.92 13.67 -15.53
C PRO A 88 -0.36 12.83 -15.41
N PRO A 89 -0.33 11.51 -15.13
CA PRO A 89 -1.57 10.75 -14.93
C PRO A 89 -2.34 11.19 -13.68
N CYS A 90 -1.68 11.65 -12.60
CA CYS A 90 -2.37 12.20 -11.43
C CYS A 90 -3.19 13.44 -11.78
N ARG A 91 -2.69 14.27 -12.68
CA ARG A 91 -3.38 15.48 -13.15
C ARG A 91 -4.65 15.19 -13.95
N VAL A 92 -4.77 13.99 -14.48
CA VAL A 92 -5.99 13.50 -15.16
C VAL A 92 -6.95 12.89 -14.13
N GLU A 93 -6.45 12.03 -13.27
CA GLU A 93 -7.23 11.26 -12.29
C GLU A 93 -7.86 12.13 -11.20
N THR A 94 -7.09 13.08 -10.63
CA THR A 94 -7.53 13.82 -9.43
C THR A 94 -8.81 14.65 -9.64
N PRO A 95 -9.01 15.35 -10.77
CA PRO A 95 -10.30 16.01 -11.06
C PRO A 95 -11.46 15.01 -11.18
N GLU A 96 -11.26 13.84 -11.78
CA GLU A 96 -12.28 12.78 -11.84
C GLU A 96 -12.64 12.26 -10.45
N PHE A 97 -11.65 12.18 -9.55
CA PHE A 97 -11.89 11.82 -8.14
C PHE A 97 -12.69 12.89 -7.40
N GLN A 98 -12.52 14.16 -7.74
CA GLN A 98 -13.35 15.22 -7.18
C GLN A 98 -14.82 15.05 -7.56
N GLU A 99 -15.12 14.66 -8.80
CA GLU A 99 -16.50 14.36 -9.23
C GLU A 99 -17.09 13.21 -8.40
N VAL A 100 -16.34 12.12 -8.20
CA VAL A 100 -16.80 10.99 -7.38
C VAL A 100 -16.97 11.39 -5.92
N TYR A 101 -16.02 12.18 -5.37
CA TYR A 101 -16.10 12.68 -4.00
C TYR A 101 -17.38 13.50 -3.77
N ASP A 102 -17.73 14.41 -4.69
CA ASP A 102 -18.92 15.23 -4.60
C ASP A 102 -20.24 14.40 -4.60
N GLU A 103 -20.20 13.21 -5.23
CA GLU A 103 -21.34 12.28 -5.25
C GLU A 103 -21.53 11.53 -3.93
N VAL A 104 -20.42 11.17 -3.21
CA VAL A 104 -20.46 10.19 -2.11
C VAL A 104 -20.07 10.74 -0.74
N ARG A 105 -19.56 11.96 -0.63
CA ARG A 105 -19.05 12.53 0.63
C ARG A 105 -20.08 12.58 1.77
N ASP A 106 -21.36 12.65 1.44
CA ASP A 106 -22.44 12.71 2.41
C ASP A 106 -22.97 11.31 2.78
N ASP A 107 -22.41 10.25 2.16
CA ASP A 107 -22.84 8.86 2.29
C ASP A 107 -21.83 7.98 3.09
N GLY A 108 -20.98 8.62 3.93
CA GLY A 108 -20.00 7.89 4.76
C GLY A 108 -18.75 7.44 3.98
N VAL A 109 -18.38 8.20 2.95
CA VAL A 109 -17.15 7.99 2.18
C VAL A 109 -16.25 9.22 2.29
N GLN A 110 -15.03 9.02 2.74
CA GLN A 110 -14.01 10.07 2.84
C GLN A 110 -12.93 9.90 1.78
N PHE A 111 -12.42 11.02 1.27
CA PHE A 111 -11.26 11.05 0.39
C PHE A 111 -10.11 11.77 1.07
N LEU A 112 -8.90 11.23 0.94
CA LEU A 112 -7.68 11.85 1.39
C LEU A 112 -6.63 11.74 0.29
N GLY A 113 -6.20 12.88 -0.25
CA GLY A 113 -5.01 12.96 -1.07
C GLY A 113 -3.76 12.80 -0.19
N LEU A 114 -2.76 12.11 -0.70
CA LEU A 114 -1.45 11.97 -0.09
C LEU A 114 -0.45 12.53 -1.08
N ASN A 115 -0.14 13.83 -0.93
CA ASN A 115 0.77 14.54 -1.83
C ASN A 115 2.21 14.16 -1.51
N VAL A 116 2.86 13.44 -2.43
CA VAL A 116 4.18 12.84 -2.22
C VAL A 116 5.21 13.34 -3.23
N LYS A 117 6.48 13.32 -2.81
CA LYS A 117 7.63 13.68 -3.65
C LYS A 117 7.52 15.07 -4.29
N GLU A 118 6.75 15.96 -3.68
CA GLU A 118 6.66 17.36 -4.11
C GLU A 118 7.91 18.12 -3.74
N THR A 119 8.38 18.97 -4.62
CA THR A 119 9.58 19.79 -4.38
C THR A 119 9.29 21.01 -3.53
N ASP A 120 8.08 21.58 -3.66
CA ASP A 120 7.58 22.70 -2.88
C ASP A 120 6.06 22.59 -2.77
N GLN A 121 5.53 22.84 -1.58
CA GLN A 121 4.09 22.74 -1.30
C GLN A 121 3.28 23.67 -2.23
N GLN A 122 3.79 24.82 -2.61
CA GLN A 122 3.10 25.77 -3.48
C GLN A 122 2.62 25.16 -4.81
N PHE A 123 3.32 24.14 -5.33
CA PHE A 123 2.88 23.46 -6.56
C PHE A 123 1.66 22.59 -6.33
N ALA A 124 1.61 21.90 -5.17
CA ALA A 124 0.43 21.14 -4.76
C ALA A 124 -0.76 22.08 -4.50
N ASP A 125 -0.53 23.18 -3.77
CA ASP A 125 -1.56 24.18 -3.46
C ASP A 125 -2.13 24.80 -4.74
N ALA A 126 -1.27 25.17 -5.69
CA ALA A 126 -1.70 25.71 -6.97
C ALA A 126 -2.53 24.69 -7.77
N PHE A 127 -2.09 23.44 -7.85
CA PHE A 127 -2.82 22.39 -8.55
C PHE A 127 -4.22 22.16 -7.95
N VAL A 128 -4.30 22.01 -6.62
CA VAL A 128 -5.57 21.82 -5.90
C VAL A 128 -6.52 22.99 -6.16
N ALA A 129 -6.00 24.24 -6.14
CA ALA A 129 -6.81 25.43 -6.39
C ALA A 129 -7.26 25.54 -7.86
N ASP A 130 -6.38 25.28 -8.81
CA ASP A 130 -6.65 25.39 -10.25
C ASP A 130 -7.68 24.35 -10.72
N GLU A 131 -7.62 23.11 -10.17
CA GLU A 131 -8.53 22.03 -10.51
C GLU A 131 -9.80 21.98 -9.62
N GLY A 132 -9.91 22.90 -8.65
CA GLY A 132 -11.08 22.98 -7.76
C GLY A 132 -11.25 21.78 -6.83
N ILE A 133 -10.14 21.14 -6.41
CA ILE A 133 -10.15 19.97 -5.52
C ILE A 133 -10.54 20.42 -4.11
N THR A 134 -11.54 19.80 -3.53
CA THR A 134 -12.07 20.14 -2.20
C THR A 134 -11.85 19.06 -1.14
N PHE A 135 -11.57 17.83 -1.53
CA PHE A 135 -11.18 16.82 -0.55
C PHE A 135 -9.78 17.13 0.03
N PRO A 136 -9.55 16.84 1.33
CA PRO A 136 -8.30 17.18 1.99
C PRO A 136 -7.12 16.40 1.40
N SER A 137 -5.94 17.03 1.41
CA SER A 137 -4.68 16.38 1.03
C SER A 137 -3.62 16.57 2.11
N LEU A 138 -2.99 15.48 2.52
CA LEU A 138 -1.86 15.45 3.43
C LEU A 138 -0.56 15.72 2.65
N TYR A 139 0.26 16.66 3.13
CA TYR A 139 1.55 16.98 2.54
C TYR A 139 2.64 16.05 3.07
N ASP A 140 3.06 15.09 2.26
CA ASP A 140 4.10 14.10 2.60
C ASP A 140 5.23 14.05 1.56
N PRO A 141 6.03 15.12 1.41
CA PRO A 141 7.07 15.19 0.37
C PRO A 141 8.14 14.09 0.51
N LYS A 142 8.24 13.46 1.67
CA LYS A 142 9.19 12.38 1.94
C LYS A 142 8.59 10.98 1.72
N GLY A 143 7.29 10.88 1.42
CA GLY A 143 6.61 9.60 1.20
C GLY A 143 6.57 8.69 2.43
N ARG A 144 6.48 9.25 3.63
CA ARG A 144 6.47 8.46 4.88
C ARG A 144 5.23 7.60 5.00
N VAL A 145 4.08 8.13 4.56
CA VAL A 145 2.82 7.40 4.56
C VAL A 145 2.91 6.26 3.53
N ALA A 146 3.43 6.52 2.33
CA ALA A 146 3.66 5.46 1.33
C ALA A 146 4.58 4.35 1.87
N LEU A 147 5.61 4.70 2.66
CA LEU A 147 6.49 3.73 3.33
C LEU A 147 5.77 2.92 4.43
N ALA A 148 4.77 3.50 5.11
CA ALA A 148 3.95 2.76 6.06
C ALA A 148 3.10 1.68 5.35
N PHE A 149 2.65 1.95 4.13
CA PHE A 149 1.94 1.01 3.27
C PHE A 149 2.87 0.10 2.44
N ARG A 150 4.04 -0.26 2.95
CA ARG A 150 5.09 -1.02 2.22
C ARG A 150 4.66 -2.37 1.64
N ASP A 151 3.59 -2.96 2.18
CA ASP A 151 3.02 -4.23 1.70
C ASP A 151 2.12 -4.02 0.45
N TYR A 152 1.92 -2.76 0.07
CA TYR A 152 1.13 -2.31 -1.05
C TYR A 152 1.98 -1.40 -1.96
N PRO A 153 1.66 -1.27 -3.25
CA PRO A 153 2.45 -0.46 -4.18
C PRO A 153 2.21 1.06 -4.05
N ALA A 154 2.07 1.57 -2.82
CA ALA A 154 1.78 2.97 -2.51
C ALA A 154 2.89 3.97 -2.95
N ASP A 155 4.08 3.48 -3.28
CA ASP A 155 5.21 4.28 -3.78
C ASP A 155 5.20 4.49 -5.30
N ARG A 156 4.29 3.79 -6.01
CA ARG A 156 4.08 3.91 -7.47
C ARG A 156 2.99 4.94 -7.74
N ILE A 157 3.38 6.14 -8.16
CA ILE A 157 2.49 7.29 -8.30
C ILE A 157 1.96 7.39 -9.74
N PRO A 158 0.62 7.50 -9.93
CA PRO A 158 -0.42 7.45 -8.91
C PRO A 158 -0.66 6.05 -8.38
N SER A 159 -1.15 5.97 -7.15
CA SER A 159 -1.72 4.76 -6.58
C SER A 159 -2.89 5.11 -5.66
N THR A 160 -3.88 4.23 -5.61
CA THR A 160 -5.07 4.44 -4.80
C THR A 160 -5.32 3.22 -3.94
N ILE A 161 -5.54 3.44 -2.65
CA ILE A 161 -5.90 2.41 -1.67
C ILE A 161 -7.28 2.77 -1.12
N VAL A 162 -8.21 1.83 -1.18
CA VAL A 162 -9.54 2.00 -0.59
C VAL A 162 -9.62 1.18 0.69
N LEU A 163 -10.04 1.83 1.77
CA LEU A 163 -10.27 1.21 3.07
C LEU A 163 -11.77 1.01 3.29
N ASP A 164 -12.13 -0.08 3.96
CA ASP A 164 -13.50 -0.28 4.47
C ASP A 164 -13.74 0.46 5.80
N GLY A 165 -14.98 0.46 6.29
CA GLY A 165 -15.36 1.11 7.55
C GLY A 165 -14.65 0.58 8.81
N GLN A 166 -13.92 -0.54 8.71
CA GLN A 166 -13.06 -1.06 9.77
C GLN A 166 -11.58 -0.68 9.57
N SER A 167 -11.29 0.29 8.69
CA SER A 167 -9.94 0.70 8.32
C SER A 167 -9.06 -0.45 7.80
N ARG A 168 -9.64 -1.39 7.06
CA ARG A 168 -8.92 -2.48 6.42
C ARG A 168 -8.81 -2.22 4.92
N VAL A 169 -7.71 -2.63 4.30
CA VAL A 169 -7.50 -2.44 2.86
C VAL A 169 -8.45 -3.34 2.07
N ALA A 170 -9.36 -2.70 1.34
CA ALA A 170 -10.40 -3.35 0.54
C ALA A 170 -10.12 -3.35 -0.96
N ALA A 171 -9.41 -2.35 -1.49
CA ALA A 171 -8.96 -2.34 -2.88
C ALA A 171 -7.64 -1.59 -3.02
N VAL A 172 -6.85 -1.94 -4.05
CA VAL A 172 -5.52 -1.35 -4.32
C VAL A 172 -5.35 -1.17 -5.82
N TYR A 173 -5.02 0.03 -6.24
CA TYR A 173 -4.76 0.37 -7.63
C TYR A 173 -3.36 0.94 -7.83
N THR A 174 -2.76 0.68 -8.97
CA THR A 174 -1.49 1.27 -9.40
C THR A 174 -1.66 1.84 -10.80
N GLY A 175 -1.23 3.07 -10.98
CA GLY A 175 -1.54 3.84 -12.19
C GLY A 175 -2.88 4.55 -12.05
N GLU A 176 -3.29 5.21 -13.11
CA GLU A 176 -4.55 5.95 -13.20
C GLU A 176 -5.75 5.02 -12.97
N VAL A 177 -6.66 5.44 -12.10
CA VAL A 177 -7.93 4.76 -11.82
C VAL A 177 -9.04 5.50 -12.53
N ARG A 178 -9.87 4.78 -13.27
CA ARG A 178 -11.04 5.37 -13.90
C ARG A 178 -12.14 5.63 -12.86
N GLN A 179 -12.80 6.76 -12.98
CA GLN A 179 -13.90 7.11 -12.07
C GLN A 179 -14.99 6.02 -11.99
N ASP A 180 -15.31 5.34 -13.11
CA ASP A 180 -16.32 4.28 -13.12
C ASP A 180 -15.90 3.05 -12.29
N ASP A 181 -14.61 2.69 -12.33
CA ASP A 181 -14.07 1.59 -11.53
C ASP A 181 -14.08 1.96 -10.04
N LEU A 182 -13.73 3.20 -9.71
CA LEU A 182 -13.81 3.69 -8.33
C LEU A 182 -15.26 3.69 -7.82
N ARG A 183 -16.23 4.20 -8.61
CA ARG A 183 -17.66 4.15 -8.26
C ARG A 183 -18.14 2.73 -7.99
N ALA A 184 -17.73 1.77 -8.82
CA ALA A 184 -18.13 0.38 -8.65
C ALA A 184 -17.62 -0.23 -7.33
N VAL A 185 -16.37 0.04 -6.97
CA VAL A 185 -15.78 -0.40 -5.70
C VAL A 185 -16.49 0.27 -4.51
N LEU A 186 -16.71 1.58 -4.56
CA LEU A 186 -17.39 2.30 -3.49
C LEU A 186 -18.83 1.79 -3.31
N ALA A 187 -19.57 1.58 -4.40
CA ALA A 187 -20.94 1.04 -4.34
C ALA A 187 -20.96 -0.37 -3.70
N GLN A 188 -19.98 -1.23 -4.00
CA GLN A 188 -19.88 -2.54 -3.37
C GLN A 188 -19.60 -2.41 -1.87
N LEU A 189 -18.64 -1.58 -1.45
CA LEU A 189 -18.30 -1.41 -0.03
C LEU A 189 -19.43 -0.75 0.77
N MET A 190 -20.16 0.21 0.19
CA MET A 190 -21.34 0.80 0.81
C MET A 190 -22.48 -0.22 1.01
N ALA A 191 -22.58 -1.22 0.15
CA ALA A 191 -23.55 -2.29 0.28
C ALA A 191 -23.17 -3.35 1.35
N GLU A 192 -21.88 -3.39 1.76
CA GLU A 192 -21.38 -4.27 2.82
C GLU A 192 -21.53 -3.65 4.23
N ALA A 193 -21.68 -2.33 4.33
CA ALA A 193 -21.80 -1.55 5.58
C ALA A 193 -23.22 -1.61 6.13
#